data_ca9f5294c523c4588192ba010500e11e
#
_entry.id   ca9f5294c523c4588192ba010500e11e
#
_cell.length_a   1.000
_cell.length_b   1.000
_cell.length_c   1.000
_cell.angle_alpha   90.00
_cell.angle_beta   90.00
_cell.angle_gamma   90.00
#
_symmetry.space_group_name_H-M   'P 1'
#
loop_
_entity.id
_entity.type
_entity.pdbx_description
1 polymer ?
#
loop_
_entity_poly.entity_id
_entity_poly.type
_entity_poly.pdbx_seq_one_letter_code
_entity_poly.pdbx_strand_id
1 'polypeptide(L)'
;MKFGQVAREAGVSIDTVRFYERRGVLPAPERKPSGYRMFTEAAVARIRMTRALQDMGFTLDEVIDALRAHDAGGATCDSERWRLEAVVDRIDARIAELRRARRNTMKILEECRAGRCRFAPPQGADPRR
;
A
#
# COMPACT_ATOMS: atom_id res chain seq x y z
N MET A 1 -23.25 -7.92 9.05
CA MET A 1 -23.14 -7.61 7.61
C MET A 1 -22.52 -8.77 6.85
N LYS A 2 -23.05 -9.06 5.68
CA LYS A 2 -22.44 -10.01 4.76
C LYS A 2 -21.33 -9.32 3.95
N PHE A 3 -20.52 -10.12 3.26
CA PHE A 3 -19.40 -9.59 2.45
C PHE A 3 -19.80 -8.45 1.51
N GLY A 4 -20.92 -8.60 0.81
CA GLY A 4 -21.37 -7.59 -0.14
C GLY A 4 -21.68 -6.24 0.49
N GLN A 5 -22.27 -6.24 1.67
CA GLN A 5 -22.57 -5.01 2.40
C GLN A 5 -21.29 -4.34 2.92
N VAL A 6 -20.38 -5.13 3.48
CA VAL A 6 -19.07 -4.62 3.92
C VAL A 6 -18.32 -3.99 2.75
N ALA A 7 -18.31 -4.68 1.60
CA ALA A 7 -17.66 -4.18 0.39
C ALA A 7 -18.24 -2.83 -0.05
N ARG A 8 -19.55 -2.72 -0.08
CA ARG A 8 -20.22 -1.46 -0.48
C ARG A 8 -19.89 -0.32 0.47
N GLU A 9 -19.98 -0.56 1.77
CA GLU A 9 -19.75 0.48 2.78
C GLU A 9 -18.30 0.89 2.86
N ALA A 10 -17.36 -0.04 2.65
CA ALA A 10 -15.93 0.24 2.65
C ALA A 10 -15.42 0.77 1.30
N GLY A 11 -16.24 0.71 0.26
CA GLY A 11 -15.84 1.18 -1.08
C GLY A 11 -14.83 0.27 -1.77
N VAL A 12 -14.91 -1.03 -1.54
CA VAL A 12 -13.99 -2.02 -2.12
C VAL A 12 -14.78 -3.16 -2.77
N SER A 13 -14.10 -4.03 -3.49
CA SER A 13 -14.73 -5.23 -4.05
C SER A 13 -14.94 -6.31 -2.99
N ILE A 14 -15.85 -7.23 -3.27
CA ILE A 14 -16.06 -8.40 -2.41
C ILE A 14 -14.77 -9.23 -2.31
N ASP A 15 -14.04 -9.37 -3.41
CA ASP A 15 -12.76 -10.09 -3.41
C ASP A 15 -11.73 -9.45 -2.49
N THR A 16 -11.71 -8.12 -2.42
CA THR A 16 -10.85 -7.39 -1.49
C THR A 16 -11.22 -7.69 -0.05
N VAL A 17 -12.52 -7.70 0.28
CA VAL A 17 -12.98 -8.05 1.64
C VAL A 17 -12.52 -9.47 2.00
N ARG A 18 -12.72 -10.43 1.09
CA ARG A 18 -12.30 -11.82 1.31
C ARG A 18 -10.80 -11.94 1.50
N PHE A 19 -10.03 -11.18 0.70
CA PHE A 19 -8.57 -11.13 0.83
C PHE A 19 -8.15 -10.62 2.19
N TYR A 20 -8.73 -9.53 2.65
CA TYR A 20 -8.42 -8.98 3.97
C TYR A 20 -8.82 -9.93 5.10
N GLU A 21 -9.95 -10.64 4.94
CA GLU A 21 -10.33 -11.66 5.92
C GLU A 21 -9.29 -12.77 6.00
N ARG A 22 -8.85 -13.29 4.85
CA ARG A 22 -7.84 -14.35 4.80
C ARG A 22 -6.52 -13.91 5.41
N ARG A 23 -6.15 -12.66 5.23
CA ARG A 23 -4.90 -12.11 5.77
C ARG A 23 -4.99 -11.72 7.25
N GLY A 24 -6.16 -11.84 7.85
CA GLY A 24 -6.34 -11.56 9.28
C GLY A 24 -6.49 -10.08 9.61
N VAL A 25 -6.82 -9.25 8.64
CA VAL A 25 -7.02 -7.80 8.82
C VAL A 25 -8.32 -7.53 9.56
N LEU A 26 -9.37 -8.30 9.28
CA LEU A 26 -10.69 -8.06 9.83
C LEU A 26 -10.81 -8.63 11.25
N PRO A 27 -11.61 -7.96 12.13
CA PRO A 27 -11.95 -8.57 13.40
C PRO A 27 -12.73 -9.85 13.16
N ALA A 28 -12.68 -10.78 14.12
CA ALA A 28 -13.40 -12.04 14.01
C ALA A 28 -14.90 -11.77 13.80
N PRO A 29 -15.53 -12.39 12.77
CA PRO A 29 -16.95 -12.18 12.54
C PRO A 29 -17.77 -12.82 13.63
N GLU A 30 -18.87 -12.16 14.02
CA GLU A 30 -19.86 -12.77 14.90
C GLU A 30 -20.59 -13.85 14.15
N ARG A 31 -20.76 -15.01 14.77
CA ARG A 31 -21.55 -16.10 14.21
C ARG A 31 -22.93 -16.11 14.81
N LYS A 32 -23.95 -16.12 13.96
CA LYS A 32 -25.33 -16.36 14.40
C LYS A 32 -25.48 -17.82 14.81
N PRO A 33 -26.52 -18.15 15.61
CA PRO A 33 -26.83 -19.54 15.96
C PRO A 33 -26.95 -20.46 14.74
N SER A 34 -27.29 -19.91 13.57
CA SER A 34 -27.36 -20.64 12.29
C SER A 34 -26.01 -20.95 11.67
N GLY A 35 -24.91 -20.49 12.26
CA GLY A 35 -23.55 -20.65 11.72
C GLY A 35 -23.12 -19.62 10.69
N TYR A 36 -23.98 -18.67 10.32
CA TYR A 36 -23.60 -17.60 9.38
C TYR A 36 -22.64 -16.63 9.99
N ARG A 37 -21.61 -16.31 9.21
CA ARG A 37 -20.65 -15.25 9.56
C ARG A 37 -21.29 -13.88 9.34
N MET A 38 -21.26 -13.04 10.37
CA MET A 38 -21.74 -11.66 10.28
C MET A 38 -20.62 -10.72 10.67
N PHE A 39 -20.24 -9.87 9.73
CA PHE A 39 -19.29 -8.79 10.02
C PHE A 39 -20.02 -7.61 10.64
N THR A 40 -19.34 -6.91 11.51
CA THR A 40 -19.84 -5.69 12.15
C THR A 40 -19.31 -4.45 11.41
N GLU A 41 -19.80 -3.28 11.83
CA GLU A 41 -19.27 -2.01 11.34
C GLU A 41 -17.77 -1.86 11.63
N ALA A 42 -17.27 -2.55 12.65
CA ALA A 42 -15.84 -2.59 12.95
C ALA A 42 -15.03 -3.13 11.76
N ALA A 43 -15.57 -4.08 10.99
CA ALA A 43 -14.91 -4.58 9.79
C ALA A 43 -14.74 -3.48 8.73
N VAL A 44 -15.79 -2.68 8.52
CA VAL A 44 -15.75 -1.55 7.58
C VAL A 44 -14.70 -0.53 8.01
N ALA A 45 -14.70 -0.16 9.28
CA ALA A 45 -13.72 0.78 9.82
C ALA A 45 -12.30 0.25 9.67
N ARG A 46 -12.11 -1.06 9.89
CA ARG A 46 -10.80 -1.72 9.77
C ARG A 46 -10.29 -1.71 8.33
N ILE A 47 -11.16 -1.93 7.36
CA ILE A 47 -10.80 -1.86 5.94
C ILE A 47 -10.41 -0.43 5.55
N ARG A 48 -11.19 0.54 5.99
CA ARG A 48 -10.89 1.96 5.71
C ARG A 48 -9.54 2.36 6.29
N MET A 49 -9.26 1.99 7.53
CA MET A 49 -7.97 2.26 8.18
C MET A 49 -6.83 1.60 7.43
N THR A 50 -6.98 0.33 7.06
CA THR A 50 -5.96 -0.41 6.32
C THR A 50 -5.63 0.27 5.00
N ARG A 51 -6.64 0.68 4.25
CA ARG A 51 -6.42 1.38 2.98
C ARG A 51 -5.74 2.72 3.17
N ALA A 52 -6.14 3.47 4.20
CA ALA A 52 -5.52 4.76 4.51
C ALA A 52 -4.03 4.58 4.84
N LEU A 53 -3.68 3.57 5.61
CA LEU A 53 -2.28 3.27 5.95
C LEU A 53 -1.50 2.82 4.71
N GLN A 54 -2.09 1.99 3.85
CA GLN A 54 -1.45 1.59 2.60
C GLN A 54 -1.20 2.79 1.68
N ASP A 55 -2.14 3.72 1.63
CA ASP A 55 -1.98 4.96 0.84
C ASP A 55 -0.86 5.85 1.38
N MET A 56 -0.56 5.76 2.68
CA MET A 56 0.58 6.45 3.29
C MET A 56 1.92 5.77 3.01
N GLY A 57 1.92 4.56 2.48
CA GLY A 57 3.13 3.82 2.17
C GLY A 57 3.39 2.59 3.03
N PHE A 58 2.47 2.22 3.93
CA PHE A 58 2.57 0.97 4.68
C PHE A 58 2.32 -0.21 3.75
N THR A 59 3.11 -1.27 3.92
CA THR A 59 2.78 -2.56 3.31
C THR A 59 1.64 -3.22 4.09
N LEU A 60 0.95 -4.16 3.47
CA LEU A 60 -0.13 -4.88 4.16
C LEU A 60 0.40 -5.64 5.37
N ASP A 61 1.59 -6.25 5.28
CA ASP A 61 2.22 -6.93 6.41
C ASP A 61 2.49 -5.97 7.57
N GLU A 62 2.94 -4.76 7.29
CA GLU A 62 3.15 -3.73 8.30
C GLU A 62 1.83 -3.32 8.95
N VAL A 63 0.77 -3.20 8.17
CA VAL A 63 -0.58 -2.90 8.69
C VAL A 63 -1.04 -4.02 9.62
N ILE A 64 -0.90 -5.28 9.19
CA ILE A 64 -1.31 -6.44 9.99
C ILE A 64 -0.55 -6.45 11.33
N ASP A 65 0.75 -6.21 11.30
CA ASP A 65 1.57 -6.17 12.51
C ASP A 65 1.11 -5.06 13.48
N ALA A 66 0.83 -3.87 12.94
CA ALA A 66 0.31 -2.76 13.73
C ALA A 66 -1.07 -3.07 14.33
N LEU A 67 -1.95 -3.71 13.55
CA LEU A 67 -3.27 -4.10 14.03
C LEU A 67 -3.20 -5.13 15.14
N ARG A 68 -2.27 -6.09 15.05
CA ARG A 68 -2.04 -7.08 16.11
C ARG A 68 -1.59 -6.42 17.40
N ALA A 69 -0.69 -5.45 17.32
CA ALA A 69 -0.24 -4.70 18.48
C ALA A 69 -1.40 -3.91 19.12
N HIS A 70 -2.23 -3.29 18.29
CA HIS A 70 -3.41 -2.56 18.75
C HIS A 70 -4.43 -3.50 19.42
N ASP A 71 -4.71 -4.63 18.80
CA ASP A 71 -5.69 -5.61 19.30
C ASP A 71 -5.22 -6.29 20.60
N ALA A 72 -3.90 -6.40 20.81
CA ALA A 72 -3.34 -6.96 22.04
C ALA A 72 -3.51 -6.03 23.24
N GLY A 73 -3.85 -4.76 23.01
CA GLY A 73 -3.94 -3.74 24.05
C GLY A 73 -2.59 -3.13 24.38
N GLY A 74 -2.61 -1.96 24.99
CA GLY A 74 -1.41 -1.26 25.43
C GLY A 74 -0.63 -0.52 24.36
N ALA A 75 -1.11 -0.47 23.12
CA ALA A 75 -0.49 0.33 22.07
C ALA A 75 -0.65 1.82 22.37
N THR A 76 0.44 2.56 22.33
CA THR A 76 0.47 4.01 22.54
C THR A 76 1.23 4.67 21.39
N CYS A 77 1.13 5.99 21.30
CA CYS A 77 1.96 6.73 20.34
C CYS A 77 3.45 6.45 20.56
N ASP A 78 3.88 6.39 21.80
CA ASP A 78 5.28 6.12 22.11
C ASP A 78 5.71 4.71 21.70
N SER A 79 4.88 3.70 21.93
CA SER A 79 5.21 2.32 21.57
C SER A 79 5.13 2.04 20.08
N GLU A 80 4.35 2.83 19.32
CA GLU A 80 4.06 2.56 17.90
C GLU A 80 4.65 3.60 16.96
N ARG A 81 5.22 4.68 17.45
CA ARG A 81 5.82 5.75 16.66
C ARG A 81 6.88 5.23 15.68
N TRP A 82 7.63 4.21 16.08
CA TRP A 82 8.68 3.63 15.25
C TRP A 82 8.17 3.14 13.89
N ARG A 83 6.89 2.74 13.83
CA ARG A 83 6.27 2.27 12.58
C ARG A 83 6.17 3.39 11.56
N LEU A 84 5.75 4.56 12.01
CA LEU A 84 5.66 5.75 11.17
C LEU A 84 7.06 6.21 10.74
N GLU A 85 8.01 6.21 11.67
CA GLU A 85 9.39 6.59 11.38
C GLU A 85 10.01 5.67 10.33
N ALA A 86 9.78 4.37 10.43
CA ALA A 86 10.28 3.39 9.46
C ALA A 86 9.69 3.62 8.07
N VAL A 87 8.42 3.97 7.97
CA VAL A 87 7.77 4.29 6.69
C VAL A 87 8.34 5.57 6.10
N VAL A 88 8.53 6.62 6.92
CA VAL A 88 9.14 7.88 6.48
C VAL A 88 10.56 7.63 5.96
N ASP A 89 11.36 6.87 6.67
CA ASP A 89 12.73 6.54 6.27
C ASP A 89 12.76 5.82 4.91
N ARG A 90 11.84 4.88 4.71
CA ARG A 90 11.73 4.16 3.43
C ARG A 90 11.31 5.09 2.30
N ILE A 91 10.38 6.00 2.55
CA ILE A 91 9.93 6.98 1.57
C ILE A 91 11.08 7.93 1.22
N ASP A 92 11.81 8.42 2.22
CA ASP A 92 12.95 9.29 2.01
C ASP A 92 14.04 8.62 1.17
N ALA A 93 14.31 7.33 1.43
CA ALA A 93 15.24 6.55 0.63
C ALA A 93 14.77 6.44 -0.83
N ARG A 94 13.46 6.22 -1.02
CA ARG A 94 12.88 6.12 -2.37
C ARG A 94 12.94 7.46 -3.10
N ILE A 95 12.70 8.56 -2.41
CA ILE A 95 12.83 9.90 -2.97
C ILE A 95 14.28 10.13 -3.43
N ALA A 96 15.26 9.75 -2.61
CA ALA A 96 16.66 9.90 -2.96
C ALA A 96 17.03 9.07 -4.20
N GLU A 97 16.52 7.83 -4.30
CA GLU A 97 16.70 6.98 -5.47
C GLU A 97 16.11 7.62 -6.73
N LEU A 98 14.88 8.13 -6.63
CA LEU A 98 14.21 8.77 -7.74
C LEU A 98 14.91 10.05 -8.18
N ARG A 99 15.43 10.82 -7.25
CA ARG A 99 16.22 12.02 -7.56
C ARG A 99 17.51 11.66 -8.32
N ARG A 100 18.19 10.58 -7.92
CA ARG A 100 19.36 10.09 -8.65
C ARG A 100 18.99 9.66 -10.06
N ALA A 101 17.93 8.86 -10.18
CA ALA A 101 17.45 8.42 -11.48
C ALA A 101 17.09 9.61 -12.38
N ARG A 102 16.44 10.62 -11.81
CA ARG A 102 16.09 11.83 -12.53
C ARG A 102 17.32 12.56 -13.03
N ARG A 103 18.34 12.76 -12.17
CA ARG A 103 19.59 13.42 -12.57
C ARG A 103 20.26 12.68 -13.72
N ASN A 104 20.35 11.36 -13.63
CA ASN A 104 20.98 10.54 -14.66
C ASN A 104 20.18 10.60 -15.98
N THR A 105 18.86 10.55 -15.88
CA THR A 105 17.99 10.64 -17.05
C THR A 105 18.07 12.02 -17.71
N MET A 106 18.13 13.08 -16.89
CA MET A 106 18.30 14.45 -17.41
C MET A 106 19.59 14.62 -18.18
N LYS A 107 20.68 14.01 -17.72
CA LYS A 107 21.97 14.06 -18.44
C LYS A 107 21.83 13.45 -19.84
N ILE A 108 21.18 12.29 -19.93
CA ILE A 108 20.94 11.62 -21.21
C ILE A 108 20.03 12.46 -22.10
N LEU A 109 18.99 13.05 -21.52
CA LEU A 109 18.05 13.90 -22.25
C LEU A 109 18.76 15.13 -22.82
N GLU A 110 19.62 15.78 -22.04
CA GLU A 110 20.40 16.94 -22.48
C GLU A 110 21.35 16.56 -23.63
N GLU A 111 22.02 15.42 -23.52
CA GLU A 111 22.87 14.90 -24.60
C GLU A 111 22.07 14.63 -25.86
N CYS A 112 20.87 14.04 -25.71
CA CYS A 112 19.96 13.78 -26.82
C CYS A 112 19.52 15.07 -27.50
N ARG A 113 19.16 16.10 -26.72
CA ARG A 113 18.78 17.42 -27.26
C ARG A 113 19.93 18.10 -28.01
N ALA A 114 21.15 17.81 -27.59
CA ALA A 114 22.35 18.32 -28.26
C ALA A 114 22.83 17.46 -29.45
N GLY A 115 22.06 16.41 -29.79
CA GLY A 115 22.41 15.51 -30.89
C GLY A 115 23.43 14.43 -30.55
N ARG A 116 23.70 14.20 -29.26
CA ARG A 116 24.72 13.25 -28.79
C ARG A 116 24.09 12.14 -27.94
N CYS A 117 23.01 11.56 -28.39
CA CYS A 117 22.27 10.54 -27.62
C CYS A 117 23.09 9.24 -27.54
N ARG A 118 23.40 8.78 -26.31
CA ARG A 118 24.16 7.56 -26.05
C ARG A 118 23.43 6.29 -26.46
N PHE A 119 22.13 6.33 -26.42
CA PHE A 119 21.27 5.18 -26.73
C PHE A 119 20.65 5.27 -28.10
N ALA A 120 21.09 6.24 -28.92
CA ALA A 120 20.61 6.33 -30.29
C ALA A 120 21.06 5.09 -31.06
N PRO A 121 20.18 4.50 -31.89
CA PRO A 121 20.62 3.44 -32.76
C PRO A 121 21.65 3.95 -33.77
N PRO A 122 22.43 3.05 -34.43
CA PRO A 122 23.36 3.46 -35.45
C PRO A 122 22.70 4.37 -36.47
N GLN A 123 23.50 5.32 -37.02
CA GLN A 123 23.02 6.28 -37.97
C GLN A 123 22.28 5.61 -39.14
N GLY A 124 21.06 6.08 -39.43
CA GLY A 124 20.21 5.50 -40.46
C GLY A 124 19.22 4.45 -39.97
N ALA A 125 19.26 4.06 -38.71
CA ALA A 125 18.27 3.14 -38.12
C ALA A 125 17.12 3.94 -37.49
N ASP A 126 15.89 3.44 -37.67
CA ASP A 126 14.72 4.02 -37.02
C ASP A 126 14.63 3.50 -35.59
N PRO A 127 14.68 4.36 -34.57
CA PRO A 127 14.61 3.93 -33.18
C PRO A 127 13.28 3.28 -32.79
N ARG A 128 12.27 3.38 -33.63
CA ARG A 128 10.95 2.78 -33.37
C ARG A 128 10.79 1.38 -33.94
N ARG A 129 11.80 0.86 -34.60
CA ARG A 129 11.80 -0.49 -35.12
C ARG A 129 12.21 -1.52 -34.07
#